data_8647ac73fe3da9bcad1c6403eeb7645d
#
_entry.id   8647ac73fe3da9bcad1c6403eeb7645d
#
_cell.length_a   1.000
_cell.length_b   1.000
_cell.length_c   1.000
_cell.angle_alpha   90.00
_cell.angle_beta   90.00
_cell.angle_gamma   90.00
#
_symmetry.space_group_name_H-M   'P 1'
#
loop_
_entity.id
_entity.type
_entity.pdbx_description
1 polymer ?
#
loop_
_entity_poly.entity_id
_entity_poly.type
_entity_poly.pdbx_seq_one_letter_code
_entity_poly.pdbx_strand_id
1 'polypeptide(L)'
;MGAIALLRQAFYDAQWHDETNNYLNLSLDALNRQRNSTMFFKTRDKLEILRAQKIADEFELRFNYLGSGNEYEILETLSELNSTVILPLNFPKAYDVKNPYISRQIPLSELKHWELAPMNPSILHKNGINICLTGKDVSSKDFWSNLRKSIAHGLSMEDALNALTLEPAKTIHAQNLLGSLEEGKYASFMIYDLNPLVENAVILESWLLGNRTIHDELSTENKILGKYNISLNGTTYPIEIKSGNGKKTLKGTLRYKLKSGITADTTVNLYVFHNKNDITLQFNINNSELNGSVALRGKVSSRMGVFEGEGLLPNGDWVKWTAIRSNSAKSKEKKTGFIVPADTAVET
;
A
#
# COMPACT_ATOMS: atom_id res chain seq x y z
N MET A 1 -16.64 -23.88 24.51
CA MET A 1 -18.02 -24.44 24.51
C MET A 1 -19.03 -23.50 25.18
N GLY A 2 -18.79 -22.97 26.40
CA GLY A 2 -19.75 -22.07 27.07
C GLY A 2 -20.20 -20.85 26.32
N ALA A 3 -19.27 -20.16 25.61
CA ALA A 3 -19.61 -18.97 24.82
C ALA A 3 -20.58 -19.27 23.65
N ILE A 4 -20.39 -20.42 22.98
CA ILE A 4 -21.31 -20.85 21.91
C ILE A 4 -22.70 -21.17 22.48
N ALA A 5 -22.75 -21.86 23.63
CA ALA A 5 -24.02 -22.18 24.29
C ALA A 5 -24.77 -20.91 24.72
N LEU A 6 -24.05 -19.93 25.27
CA LEU A 6 -24.64 -18.66 25.66
C LEU A 6 -25.17 -17.86 24.46
N LEU A 7 -24.46 -17.85 23.35
CA LEU A 7 -24.87 -17.16 22.13
C LEU A 7 -26.15 -17.84 21.55
N ARG A 8 -26.16 -19.15 21.47
CA ARG A 8 -27.35 -19.91 21.05
C ARG A 8 -28.54 -19.65 21.96
N GLN A 9 -28.32 -19.68 23.29
CA GLN A 9 -29.38 -19.35 24.25
C GLN A 9 -29.96 -17.95 24.00
N ALA A 10 -29.13 -16.95 23.76
CA ALA A 10 -29.62 -15.59 23.49
C ALA A 10 -30.48 -15.52 22.21
N PHE A 11 -30.13 -16.25 21.15
CA PHE A 11 -30.93 -16.29 19.93
C PHE A 11 -32.23 -17.11 20.13
N TYR A 12 -32.22 -18.21 20.88
CA TYR A 12 -33.43 -18.94 21.21
C TYR A 12 -34.38 -18.11 22.10
N ASP A 13 -33.84 -17.41 23.10
CA ASP A 13 -34.64 -16.52 23.95
C ASP A 13 -35.27 -15.40 23.13
N ALA A 14 -34.54 -14.86 22.15
CA ALA A 14 -35.05 -13.81 21.27
C ALA A 14 -36.16 -14.35 20.34
N GLN A 15 -36.01 -15.54 19.74
CA GLN A 15 -37.05 -16.18 18.94
C GLN A 15 -38.30 -16.45 19.76
N TRP A 16 -38.13 -17.07 20.94
CA TRP A 16 -39.25 -17.35 21.82
C TRP A 16 -39.98 -16.08 22.26
N HIS A 17 -39.25 -15.01 22.54
CA HIS A 17 -39.83 -13.71 22.90
C HIS A 17 -40.66 -13.13 21.74
N ASP A 18 -40.17 -13.21 20.50
CA ASP A 18 -40.90 -12.74 19.31
C ASP A 18 -42.19 -13.51 19.05
N GLU A 19 -42.16 -14.84 19.22
CA GLU A 19 -43.28 -15.70 19.03
C GLU A 19 -44.37 -15.53 20.12
N THR A 20 -43.97 -15.31 21.36
CA THR A 20 -44.90 -15.27 22.49
C THR A 20 -45.38 -13.89 22.88
N ASN A 21 -44.54 -12.89 22.70
CA ASN A 21 -44.78 -11.45 23.03
C ASN A 21 -45.46 -11.24 24.40
N ASN A 22 -45.15 -12.07 25.41
CA ASN A 22 -45.82 -12.12 26.67
C ASN A 22 -45.37 -11.03 27.70
N TYR A 23 -44.25 -10.42 27.48
CA TYR A 23 -43.70 -9.37 28.35
C TYR A 23 -42.74 -8.46 27.60
N LEU A 24 -42.56 -7.23 28.05
CA LEU A 24 -41.65 -6.25 27.47
C LEU A 24 -40.20 -6.61 27.81
N ASN A 25 -39.39 -6.90 26.81
CA ASN A 25 -37.93 -7.07 26.92
C ASN A 25 -37.20 -6.35 25.82
N LEU A 26 -36.76 -5.11 26.12
CA LEU A 26 -36.11 -4.23 25.14
C LEU A 26 -34.82 -4.82 24.54
N SER A 27 -34.13 -5.69 25.29
CA SER A 27 -32.90 -6.32 24.81
C SER A 27 -33.18 -7.40 23.75
N LEU A 28 -34.16 -8.26 24.00
CA LEU A 28 -34.58 -9.29 23.04
C LEU A 28 -35.24 -8.66 21.81
N ASP A 29 -36.07 -7.62 22.00
CA ASP A 29 -36.62 -6.84 20.89
C ASP A 29 -35.54 -6.20 20.03
N ALA A 30 -34.48 -5.66 20.63
CA ALA A 30 -33.36 -5.08 19.92
C ALA A 30 -32.58 -6.17 19.15
N LEU A 31 -32.37 -7.34 19.75
CA LEU A 31 -31.70 -8.48 19.08
C LEU A 31 -32.51 -8.96 17.88
N ASN A 32 -33.83 -9.12 18.00
CA ASN A 32 -34.71 -9.50 16.90
C ASN A 32 -34.70 -8.49 15.76
N ARG A 33 -34.74 -7.19 16.05
CA ARG A 33 -34.63 -6.14 15.03
C ARG A 33 -33.30 -6.17 14.29
N GLN A 34 -32.22 -6.61 14.93
CA GLN A 34 -30.88 -6.69 14.33
C GLN A 34 -30.66 -7.97 13.49
N ARG A 35 -31.53 -8.98 13.54
CA ARG A 35 -31.37 -10.24 12.80
C ARG A 35 -31.22 -10.03 11.28
N ASN A 36 -31.90 -9.03 10.73
CA ASN A 36 -31.84 -8.68 9.31
C ASN A 36 -30.78 -7.64 8.97
N SER A 37 -30.00 -7.19 9.97
CA SER A 37 -28.93 -6.23 9.76
C SER A 37 -27.63 -6.93 9.36
N THR A 38 -26.68 -6.17 8.83
CA THR A 38 -25.34 -6.67 8.53
C THR A 38 -24.61 -7.06 9.82
N MET A 39 -24.35 -8.34 9.99
CA MET A 39 -23.63 -8.86 11.16
C MET A 39 -22.20 -9.21 10.81
N PHE A 40 -21.27 -8.89 11.72
CA PHE A 40 -19.86 -9.22 11.58
C PHE A 40 -19.44 -10.20 12.66
N PHE A 41 -18.82 -11.31 12.26
CA PHE A 41 -18.31 -12.29 13.19
C PHE A 41 -16.78 -12.34 13.12
N LYS A 42 -16.14 -12.06 14.27
CA LYS A 42 -14.67 -12.11 14.37
C LYS A 42 -14.21 -13.54 14.63
N THR A 43 -13.32 -14.03 13.78
CA THR A 43 -12.74 -15.36 13.87
C THR A 43 -11.22 -15.29 14.07
N ARG A 44 -10.65 -16.30 14.72
CA ARG A 44 -9.22 -16.45 14.97
C ARG A 44 -8.59 -17.50 14.06
N ASP A 45 -9.39 -18.39 13.53
CA ASP A 45 -8.97 -19.44 12.62
C ASP A 45 -10.14 -19.93 11.74
N LYS A 46 -9.81 -20.75 10.74
CA LYS A 46 -10.77 -21.37 9.83
C LYS A 46 -11.87 -22.19 10.53
N LEU A 47 -11.54 -22.84 11.66
CA LEU A 47 -12.52 -23.68 12.39
C LEU A 47 -13.56 -22.82 13.11
N GLU A 48 -13.21 -21.61 13.51
CA GLU A 48 -14.17 -20.65 14.08
C GLU A 48 -15.16 -20.16 13.02
N ILE A 49 -14.73 -19.97 11.77
CA ILE A 49 -15.64 -19.67 10.65
C ILE A 49 -16.68 -20.79 10.50
N LEU A 50 -16.22 -22.05 10.44
CA LEU A 50 -17.11 -23.21 10.31
C LEU A 50 -18.10 -23.35 11.48
N ARG A 51 -17.66 -23.02 12.70
CA ARG A 51 -18.53 -23.04 13.88
C ARG A 51 -19.54 -21.91 13.88
N ALA A 52 -19.11 -20.71 13.47
CA ALA A 52 -19.98 -19.54 13.36
C ALA A 52 -21.03 -19.77 12.27
N GLN A 53 -20.65 -20.39 11.14
CA GLN A 53 -21.60 -20.73 10.07
C GLN A 53 -22.69 -21.67 10.56
N LYS A 54 -22.36 -22.68 11.37
CA LYS A 54 -23.39 -23.56 11.97
C LYS A 54 -24.41 -22.81 12.81
N ILE A 55 -23.99 -21.74 13.50
CA ILE A 55 -24.90 -20.87 14.23
C ILE A 55 -25.75 -20.03 13.26
N ALA A 56 -25.11 -19.52 12.21
CA ALA A 56 -25.80 -18.75 11.18
C ALA A 56 -26.91 -19.58 10.54
N ASP A 57 -26.61 -20.84 10.16
CA ASP A 57 -27.57 -21.76 9.56
C ASP A 57 -28.72 -22.12 10.52
N GLU A 58 -28.41 -22.33 11.82
CA GLU A 58 -29.39 -22.68 12.85
C GLU A 58 -30.42 -21.55 13.08
N PHE A 59 -30.00 -20.31 12.96
CA PHE A 59 -30.86 -19.14 13.26
C PHE A 59 -31.22 -18.32 12.02
N GLU A 60 -30.92 -18.81 10.81
CA GLU A 60 -31.14 -18.12 9.52
C GLU A 60 -30.48 -16.72 9.46
N LEU A 61 -29.27 -16.63 10.04
CA LEU A 61 -28.49 -15.40 10.09
C LEU A 61 -27.49 -15.34 8.94
N ARG A 62 -27.03 -14.13 8.61
CA ARG A 62 -25.94 -13.92 7.66
C ARG A 62 -24.78 -13.20 8.34
N PHE A 63 -23.63 -13.86 8.39
CA PHE A 63 -22.41 -13.28 8.93
C PHE A 63 -21.44 -12.90 7.84
N ASN A 64 -20.82 -11.73 7.97
CA ASN A 64 -19.58 -11.40 7.29
C ASN A 64 -18.43 -11.71 8.26
N TYR A 65 -17.40 -12.37 7.77
CA TYR A 65 -16.34 -12.90 8.64
C TYR A 65 -15.11 -11.98 8.65
N LEU A 66 -14.69 -11.56 9.84
CA LEU A 66 -13.36 -11.00 10.01
C LEU A 66 -12.39 -12.17 10.18
N GLY A 67 -11.65 -12.44 9.11
CA GLY A 67 -10.75 -13.59 8.98
C GLY A 67 -9.44 -13.45 9.76
N SER A 68 -8.61 -14.45 9.60
CA SER A 68 -7.33 -14.63 10.31
C SER A 68 -6.11 -14.77 9.38
N GLY A 69 -6.33 -14.94 8.05
CA GLY A 69 -5.29 -15.03 7.03
C GLY A 69 -5.06 -16.45 6.49
N ASN A 70 -5.80 -17.47 6.96
CA ASN A 70 -5.69 -18.86 6.50
C ASN A 70 -6.98 -19.41 5.84
N GLU A 71 -7.81 -18.51 5.33
CA GLU A 71 -9.11 -18.83 4.72
C GLU A 71 -8.96 -19.65 3.43
N TYR A 72 -7.82 -19.56 2.75
CA TYR A 72 -7.49 -20.39 1.58
C TYR A 72 -7.58 -21.91 1.84
N GLU A 73 -7.60 -22.34 3.11
CA GLU A 73 -7.70 -23.74 3.47
C GLU A 73 -9.14 -24.29 3.49
N ILE A 74 -10.17 -23.42 3.42
CA ILE A 74 -11.59 -23.77 3.46
C ILE A 74 -12.38 -23.16 2.30
N LEU A 75 -11.76 -23.08 1.12
CA LEU A 75 -12.34 -22.42 -0.07
C LEU A 75 -13.69 -22.97 -0.48
N GLU A 76 -13.85 -24.30 -0.51
CA GLU A 76 -15.10 -24.96 -0.88
C GLU A 76 -16.25 -24.44 0.01
N THR A 77 -16.04 -24.48 1.32
CA THR A 77 -17.07 -23.99 2.27
C THR A 77 -17.33 -22.49 2.06
N LEU A 78 -16.29 -21.67 1.92
CA LEU A 78 -16.46 -20.23 1.78
C LEU A 78 -17.15 -19.83 0.46
N SER A 79 -16.94 -20.59 -0.61
CA SER A 79 -17.60 -20.33 -1.90
C SER A 79 -19.09 -20.60 -1.87
N GLU A 80 -19.56 -21.49 -1.00
CA GLU A 80 -20.98 -21.79 -0.79
C GLU A 80 -21.68 -20.72 0.08
N LEU A 81 -20.87 -19.95 0.87
CA LEU A 81 -21.38 -18.90 1.71
C LEU A 81 -21.54 -17.60 0.90
N ASN A 82 -22.72 -17.05 0.86
CA ASN A 82 -22.94 -15.72 0.28
C ASN A 82 -22.53 -14.64 1.29
N SER A 83 -21.26 -14.70 1.75
CA SER A 83 -20.69 -13.87 2.82
C SER A 83 -19.45 -13.14 2.33
N THR A 84 -19.20 -11.95 2.88
CA THR A 84 -17.94 -11.23 2.66
C THR A 84 -16.91 -11.62 3.71
N VAL A 85 -15.67 -11.86 3.26
CA VAL A 85 -14.54 -12.14 4.16
C VAL A 85 -13.66 -10.91 4.25
N ILE A 86 -13.48 -10.39 5.46
CA ILE A 86 -12.64 -9.24 5.75
C ILE A 86 -11.26 -9.75 6.15
N LEU A 87 -10.28 -9.57 5.26
CA LEU A 87 -8.95 -10.15 5.37
C LEU A 87 -7.96 -9.17 6.01
N PRO A 88 -7.34 -9.50 7.14
CA PRO A 88 -6.22 -8.74 7.66
C PRO A 88 -4.97 -9.01 6.82
N LEU A 89 -4.24 -7.95 6.46
CA LEU A 89 -2.96 -8.07 5.76
C LEU A 89 -1.80 -8.29 6.74
N ASN A 90 -2.02 -9.11 7.75
CA ASN A 90 -1.03 -9.48 8.76
C ASN A 90 -0.37 -10.81 8.38
N PHE A 91 0.73 -10.72 7.61
CA PHE A 91 1.42 -11.92 7.16
C PHE A 91 2.47 -12.40 8.17
N PRO A 92 2.68 -13.72 8.30
CA PRO A 92 3.73 -14.25 9.16
C PRO A 92 5.11 -13.76 8.72
N LYS A 93 5.97 -13.53 9.70
CA LYS A 93 7.36 -13.13 9.44
C LYS A 93 8.15 -14.32 8.90
N ALA A 94 9.19 -14.03 8.12
CA ALA A 94 10.10 -15.06 7.65
C ALA A 94 10.77 -15.78 8.82
N TYR A 95 10.82 -17.10 8.75
CA TYR A 95 11.51 -17.93 9.73
C TYR A 95 13.03 -17.84 9.56
N ASP A 96 13.76 -17.96 10.66
CA ASP A 96 15.22 -18.10 10.61
C ASP A 96 15.58 -19.54 10.24
N VAL A 97 15.89 -19.73 8.96
CA VAL A 97 16.28 -21.04 8.40
C VAL A 97 17.79 -21.19 8.23
N LYS A 98 18.60 -20.23 8.74
CA LYS A 98 20.05 -20.28 8.62
C LYS A 98 20.65 -21.41 9.46
N ASN A 99 20.06 -21.70 10.60
CA ASN A 99 20.48 -22.79 11.47
C ASN A 99 19.71 -24.07 11.08
N PRO A 100 20.39 -25.14 10.59
CA PRO A 100 19.76 -26.39 10.18
C PRO A 100 18.97 -27.10 11.29
N TYR A 101 19.36 -26.92 12.54
CA TYR A 101 18.65 -27.51 13.68
C TYR A 101 17.32 -26.80 13.95
N ILE A 102 17.29 -25.47 13.83
CA ILE A 102 16.08 -24.67 14.01
C ILE A 102 15.12 -24.91 12.82
N SER A 103 15.64 -24.91 11.60
CA SER A 103 14.83 -25.08 10.39
C SER A 103 14.07 -26.43 10.36
N ARG A 104 14.65 -27.48 10.93
CA ARG A 104 13.99 -28.81 11.04
C ARG A 104 12.86 -28.84 12.06
N GLN A 105 12.80 -27.89 13.00
CA GLN A 105 11.76 -27.82 14.02
C GLN A 105 10.51 -27.05 13.57
N ILE A 106 10.61 -26.32 12.44
CA ILE A 106 9.48 -25.57 11.93
C ILE A 106 8.51 -26.53 11.21
N PRO A 107 7.25 -26.61 11.65
CA PRO A 107 6.25 -27.45 11.01
C PRO A 107 6.04 -27.06 9.54
N LEU A 108 5.83 -28.05 8.68
CA LEU A 108 5.55 -27.81 7.27
C LEU A 108 4.29 -26.93 7.07
N SER A 109 3.30 -27.05 7.93
CA SER A 109 2.08 -26.23 7.92
C SER A 109 2.39 -24.74 8.10
N GLU A 110 3.34 -24.39 8.99
CA GLU A 110 3.74 -23.00 9.21
C GLU A 110 4.52 -22.44 8.02
N LEU A 111 5.40 -23.25 7.41
CA LEU A 111 6.12 -22.85 6.20
C LEU A 111 5.16 -22.64 5.02
N LYS A 112 4.19 -23.53 4.84
CA LYS A 112 3.14 -23.37 3.82
C LYS A 112 2.28 -22.15 4.08
N HIS A 113 1.90 -21.90 5.34
CA HIS A 113 1.15 -20.70 5.68
C HIS A 113 1.95 -19.41 5.39
N TRP A 114 3.24 -19.40 5.72
CA TRP A 114 4.11 -18.26 5.39
C TRP A 114 4.18 -17.99 3.87
N GLU A 115 4.22 -19.05 3.06
CA GLU A 115 4.25 -18.94 1.61
C GLU A 115 2.89 -18.49 1.04
N LEU A 116 1.78 -19.09 1.51
CA LEU A 116 0.45 -18.90 0.95
C LEU A 116 -0.30 -17.67 1.50
N ALA A 117 0.04 -17.18 2.69
CA ALA A 117 -0.66 -16.06 3.30
C ALA A 117 -0.73 -14.80 2.41
N PRO A 118 0.33 -14.39 1.68
CA PRO A 118 0.24 -13.27 0.75
C PRO A 118 -0.67 -13.53 -0.46
N MET A 119 -0.88 -14.80 -0.81
CA MET A 119 -1.74 -15.21 -1.92
C MET A 119 -3.21 -15.31 -1.52
N ASN A 120 -3.51 -15.39 -0.21
CA ASN A 120 -4.86 -15.61 0.31
C ASN A 120 -5.92 -14.67 -0.32
N PRO A 121 -5.72 -13.34 -0.40
CA PRO A 121 -6.70 -12.45 -1.03
C PRO A 121 -6.96 -12.78 -2.51
N SER A 122 -5.90 -13.10 -3.26
CA SER A 122 -6.00 -13.48 -4.68
C SER A 122 -6.72 -14.82 -4.86
N ILE A 123 -6.45 -15.79 -3.99
CA ILE A 123 -7.06 -17.12 -4.05
C ILE A 123 -8.56 -17.01 -3.78
N LEU A 124 -8.98 -16.32 -2.73
CA LEU A 124 -10.39 -16.14 -2.40
C LEU A 124 -11.14 -15.42 -3.52
N HIS A 125 -10.60 -14.29 -3.98
CA HIS A 125 -11.23 -13.52 -5.05
C HIS A 125 -11.41 -14.32 -6.34
N LYS A 126 -10.41 -15.08 -6.77
CA LYS A 126 -10.48 -15.96 -7.94
C LYS A 126 -11.51 -17.07 -7.82
N ASN A 127 -11.85 -17.47 -6.61
CA ASN A 127 -12.90 -18.44 -6.32
C ASN A 127 -14.28 -17.79 -6.10
N GLY A 128 -14.46 -16.52 -6.48
CA GLY A 128 -15.74 -15.82 -6.41
C GLY A 128 -16.16 -15.38 -5.01
N ILE A 129 -15.27 -15.44 -4.03
CA ILE A 129 -15.55 -15.00 -2.66
C ILE A 129 -15.34 -13.50 -2.58
N ASN A 130 -16.35 -12.77 -2.08
CA ASN A 130 -16.23 -11.33 -1.85
C ASN A 130 -15.25 -11.06 -0.71
N ILE A 131 -14.27 -10.20 -0.97
CA ILE A 131 -13.24 -9.86 0.00
C ILE A 131 -13.21 -8.36 0.29
N CYS A 132 -12.98 -8.02 1.55
CA CYS A 132 -12.55 -6.70 2.00
C CYS A 132 -11.17 -6.81 2.63
N LEU A 133 -10.34 -5.76 2.51
CA LEU A 133 -9.02 -5.74 3.13
C LEU A 133 -9.02 -4.82 4.35
N THR A 134 -8.34 -5.24 5.42
CA THR A 134 -8.23 -4.44 6.64
C THR A 134 -6.80 -4.34 7.16
N GLY A 135 -6.46 -3.16 7.73
CA GLY A 135 -5.21 -2.93 8.45
C GLY A 135 -5.23 -3.36 9.92
N LYS A 136 -6.21 -4.19 10.32
CA LYS A 136 -6.30 -4.67 11.69
C LYS A 136 -5.04 -5.46 12.07
N ASP A 137 -4.49 -5.15 13.25
CA ASP A 137 -3.29 -5.77 13.81
C ASP A 137 -2.01 -5.57 12.94
N VAL A 138 -2.02 -4.55 12.06
CA VAL A 138 -0.91 -4.20 11.16
C VAL A 138 -0.57 -2.72 11.30
N SER A 139 0.73 -2.37 11.32
CA SER A 139 1.13 -0.97 11.28
C SER A 139 0.78 -0.33 9.92
N SER A 140 0.53 0.99 9.87
CA SER A 140 0.23 1.68 8.59
C SER A 140 1.32 1.49 7.54
N LYS A 141 2.59 1.41 7.96
CA LYS A 141 3.72 1.16 7.07
C LYS A 141 3.70 -0.26 6.50
N ASP A 142 3.43 -1.25 7.36
CA ASP A 142 3.41 -2.65 6.95
C ASP A 142 2.17 -2.97 6.13
N PHE A 143 1.04 -2.29 6.36
CA PHE A 143 -0.18 -2.45 5.57
C PHE A 143 0.07 -2.23 4.07
N TRP A 144 0.63 -1.09 3.68
CA TRP A 144 0.93 -0.82 2.27
C TRP A 144 1.98 -1.76 1.70
N SER A 145 2.99 -2.13 2.50
CA SER A 145 3.99 -3.11 2.09
C SER A 145 3.38 -4.49 1.86
N ASN A 146 2.49 -4.94 2.74
CA ASN A 146 1.83 -6.23 2.65
C ASN A 146 0.79 -6.24 1.52
N LEU A 147 0.09 -5.12 1.28
CA LEU A 147 -0.81 -4.99 0.14
C LEU A 147 -0.06 -5.16 -1.19
N ARG A 148 1.07 -4.47 -1.36
CA ARG A 148 1.94 -4.64 -2.54
C ARG A 148 2.47 -6.07 -2.66
N LYS A 149 2.74 -6.73 -1.53
CA LYS A 149 3.13 -8.14 -1.53
C LYS A 149 1.99 -9.02 -2.05
N SER A 150 0.74 -8.79 -1.65
CA SER A 150 -0.41 -9.52 -2.19
C SER A 150 -0.61 -9.28 -3.69
N ILE A 151 -0.40 -8.05 -4.16
CA ILE A 151 -0.46 -7.72 -5.58
C ILE A 151 0.63 -8.48 -6.35
N ALA A 152 1.86 -8.52 -5.84
CA ALA A 152 2.96 -9.29 -6.43
C ALA A 152 2.69 -10.82 -6.44
N HIS A 153 1.77 -11.31 -5.59
CA HIS A 153 1.36 -12.70 -5.50
C HIS A 153 -0.02 -12.98 -6.13
N GLY A 154 -0.45 -12.14 -7.06
CA GLY A 154 -1.55 -12.44 -7.98
C GLY A 154 -2.89 -11.75 -7.70
N LEU A 155 -2.97 -10.86 -6.73
CA LEU A 155 -4.11 -9.94 -6.59
C LEU A 155 -3.96 -8.81 -7.62
N SER A 156 -4.97 -8.53 -8.45
CA SER A 156 -4.88 -7.40 -9.37
C SER A 156 -4.94 -6.07 -8.61
N MET A 157 -4.38 -5.00 -9.19
CA MET A 157 -4.47 -3.65 -8.58
C MET A 157 -5.92 -3.16 -8.51
N GLU A 158 -6.74 -3.53 -9.48
CA GLU A 158 -8.17 -3.19 -9.51
C GLU A 158 -8.91 -3.89 -8.38
N ASP A 159 -8.72 -5.21 -8.21
CA ASP A 159 -9.34 -5.99 -7.13
C ASP A 159 -8.88 -5.50 -5.76
N ALA A 160 -7.59 -5.15 -5.63
CA ALA A 160 -7.05 -4.57 -4.40
C ALA A 160 -7.72 -3.24 -4.05
N LEU A 161 -7.94 -2.37 -5.05
CA LEU A 161 -8.63 -1.10 -4.85
C LEU A 161 -10.11 -1.33 -4.51
N ASN A 162 -10.80 -2.21 -5.23
CA ASN A 162 -12.19 -2.56 -4.96
C ASN A 162 -12.37 -3.14 -3.55
N ALA A 163 -11.47 -4.03 -3.11
CA ALA A 163 -11.49 -4.61 -1.77
C ALA A 163 -11.19 -3.60 -0.64
N LEU A 164 -10.63 -2.42 -0.96
CA LEU A 164 -10.40 -1.32 -0.01
C LEU A 164 -11.50 -0.27 -0.04
N THR A 165 -12.32 -0.19 -1.08
CA THR A 165 -13.24 0.93 -1.30
C THR A 165 -14.68 0.46 -1.56
N LEU A 166 -14.93 -0.14 -2.71
CA LEU A 166 -16.28 -0.48 -3.15
C LEU A 166 -16.86 -1.66 -2.38
N GLU A 167 -16.10 -2.73 -2.18
CA GLU A 167 -16.57 -3.92 -1.48
C GLU A 167 -16.89 -3.66 0.02
N PRO A 168 -16.07 -2.91 0.78
CA PRO A 168 -16.47 -2.47 2.12
C PRO A 168 -17.75 -1.64 2.13
N ALA A 169 -17.92 -0.74 1.16
CA ALA A 169 -19.14 0.09 1.07
C ALA A 169 -20.38 -0.78 0.78
N LYS A 170 -20.28 -1.77 -0.12
CA LYS A 170 -21.36 -2.74 -0.38
C LYS A 170 -21.67 -3.58 0.86
N THR A 171 -20.64 -4.05 1.57
CA THR A 171 -20.77 -4.91 2.76
C THR A 171 -21.55 -4.23 3.86
N ILE A 172 -21.47 -2.91 4.00
CA ILE A 172 -22.25 -2.13 4.98
C ILE A 172 -23.47 -1.44 4.36
N HIS A 173 -23.85 -1.78 3.12
CA HIS A 173 -24.96 -1.20 2.36
C HIS A 173 -24.86 0.32 2.16
N ALA A 174 -23.64 0.86 2.08
CA ALA A 174 -23.37 2.29 1.89
C ALA A 174 -22.83 2.63 0.48
N GLN A 175 -22.91 1.71 -0.48
CA GLN A 175 -22.37 1.88 -1.84
C GLN A 175 -22.97 3.04 -2.63
N ASN A 176 -24.15 3.51 -2.26
CA ASN A 176 -24.79 4.69 -2.87
C ASN A 176 -24.21 6.00 -2.32
N LEU A 177 -23.45 5.96 -1.22
CA LEU A 177 -22.90 7.12 -0.54
C LEU A 177 -21.37 7.16 -0.58
N LEU A 178 -20.72 5.99 -0.63
CA LEU A 178 -19.27 5.79 -0.46
C LEU A 178 -18.74 4.73 -1.43
N GLY A 179 -17.42 4.59 -1.48
CA GLY A 179 -16.72 3.50 -2.17
C GLY A 179 -16.27 3.82 -3.58
N SER A 180 -16.80 4.85 -4.23
CA SER A 180 -16.36 5.32 -5.55
C SER A 180 -16.47 6.84 -5.66
N LEU A 181 -15.81 7.40 -6.68
CA LEU A 181 -15.88 8.84 -7.00
C LEU A 181 -16.92 9.05 -8.10
N GLU A 182 -18.15 9.28 -7.70
CA GLU A 182 -19.29 9.50 -8.57
C GLU A 182 -20.10 10.71 -8.09
N GLU A 183 -20.82 11.35 -9.00
CA GLU A 183 -21.72 12.45 -8.69
C GLU A 183 -22.83 11.96 -7.74
N GLY A 184 -23.09 12.75 -6.69
CA GLY A 184 -24.08 12.42 -5.65
C GLY A 184 -23.52 11.62 -4.45
N LYS A 185 -22.29 11.12 -4.52
CA LYS A 185 -21.63 10.47 -3.38
C LYS A 185 -20.85 11.45 -2.49
N TYR A 186 -20.60 11.06 -1.26
CA TYR A 186 -19.78 11.86 -0.36
C TYR A 186 -18.36 12.02 -0.88
N ALA A 187 -17.84 13.24 -0.84
CA ALA A 187 -16.45 13.53 -1.16
C ALA A 187 -15.54 13.02 -0.03
N SER A 188 -15.24 11.72 -0.06
CA SER A 188 -14.34 11.02 0.88
C SER A 188 -13.29 10.25 0.10
N PHE A 189 -12.10 10.87 -0.08
CA PHE A 189 -11.01 10.31 -0.87
C PHE A 189 -9.65 10.86 -0.42
N MET A 190 -8.58 10.24 -0.90
CA MET A 190 -7.20 10.66 -0.65
C MET A 190 -6.47 10.91 -1.96
N ILE A 191 -5.63 11.95 -1.96
CA ILE A 191 -4.77 12.29 -3.09
C ILE A 191 -3.34 11.97 -2.69
N TYR A 192 -2.67 11.18 -3.51
CA TYR A 192 -1.28 10.77 -3.34
C TYR A 192 -0.40 11.38 -4.43
N ASP A 193 0.90 11.52 -4.16
CA ASP A 193 1.89 11.94 -5.15
C ASP A 193 2.23 10.85 -6.17
N LEU A 194 2.17 9.59 -5.74
CA LEU A 194 2.44 8.39 -6.53
C LEU A 194 1.34 7.34 -6.29
N ASN A 195 1.36 6.25 -7.06
CA ASN A 195 0.41 5.17 -6.85
C ASN A 195 0.83 4.33 -5.61
N PRO A 196 0.06 4.36 -4.50
CA PRO A 196 0.40 3.64 -3.28
C PRO A 196 0.37 2.11 -3.42
N LEU A 197 -0.30 1.59 -4.46
CA LEU A 197 -0.37 0.16 -4.76
C LEU A 197 0.92 -0.37 -5.42
N VAL A 198 1.73 0.52 -5.99
CA VAL A 198 2.99 0.16 -6.68
C VAL A 198 4.20 0.48 -5.82
N GLU A 199 4.25 1.67 -5.23
CA GLU A 199 5.41 2.17 -4.51
C GLU A 199 5.03 2.98 -3.27
N ASN A 200 6.04 3.40 -2.51
CA ASN A 200 5.80 4.24 -1.35
C ASN A 200 5.34 5.63 -1.80
N ALA A 201 4.09 5.91 -1.54
CA ALA A 201 3.44 7.17 -1.87
C ALA A 201 3.19 8.00 -0.61
N VAL A 202 3.10 9.30 -0.81
CA VAL A 202 2.81 10.26 0.24
C VAL A 202 1.40 10.81 0.03
N ILE A 203 0.64 10.90 1.11
CA ILE A 203 -0.68 11.53 1.07
C ILE A 203 -0.48 13.05 0.98
N LEU A 204 -0.96 13.65 -0.10
CA LEU A 204 -0.96 15.10 -0.28
C LEU A 204 -2.17 15.74 0.39
N GLU A 205 -3.33 15.15 0.18
CA GLU A 205 -4.59 15.63 0.71
C GLU A 205 -5.50 14.47 1.11
N SER A 206 -6.30 14.69 2.14
CA SER A 206 -7.44 13.84 2.44
C SER A 206 -8.73 14.66 2.49
N TRP A 207 -9.76 14.10 1.94
CA TRP A 207 -11.09 14.67 1.93
C TRP A 207 -12.02 13.73 2.69
N LEU A 208 -12.72 14.25 3.67
CA LEU A 208 -13.69 13.49 4.45
C LEU A 208 -15.02 14.26 4.49
N LEU A 209 -16.05 13.69 3.89
CA LEU A 209 -17.37 14.32 3.76
C LEU A 209 -17.30 15.76 3.23
N GLY A 210 -16.44 16.00 2.23
CA GLY A 210 -16.21 17.31 1.65
C GLY A 210 -15.23 18.23 2.41
N ASN A 211 -14.80 17.85 3.61
CA ASN A 211 -13.81 18.60 4.36
C ASN A 211 -12.40 18.24 3.93
N ARG A 212 -11.66 19.21 3.43
CA ARG A 212 -10.29 19.05 2.96
C ARG A 212 -9.28 19.19 4.07
N THR A 213 -8.37 18.25 4.19
CA THR A 213 -7.16 18.34 5.01
C THR A 213 -5.93 18.23 4.13
N ILE A 214 -5.03 19.20 4.23
CA ILE A 214 -3.76 19.20 3.51
C ILE A 214 -2.70 18.62 4.45
N HIS A 215 -2.04 17.56 4.02
CA HIS A 215 -0.98 16.86 4.77
C HIS A 215 0.42 17.41 4.44
N ASP A 216 0.52 18.72 4.22
CA ASP A 216 1.67 19.42 3.65
C ASP A 216 2.88 19.57 4.60
N GLU A 217 2.92 18.80 5.70
CA GLU A 217 4.07 18.81 6.62
C GLU A 217 5.18 17.81 6.26
N LEU A 218 5.04 17.06 5.20
CA LEU A 218 6.23 16.44 4.60
C LEU A 218 7.05 17.55 3.98
N SER A 219 8.00 17.98 4.78
CA SER A 219 8.94 19.05 4.44
C SER A 219 9.24 18.98 2.94
N THR A 220 8.97 20.07 2.24
CA THR A 220 9.33 20.30 0.83
C THR A 220 10.77 19.84 0.55
N GLU A 221 11.59 19.73 1.57
CA GLU A 221 12.95 19.19 1.55
C GLU A 221 13.02 17.73 1.07
N ASN A 222 12.10 16.85 1.49
CA ASN A 222 12.11 15.44 1.05
C ASN A 222 11.64 15.26 -0.39
N LYS A 223 10.84 16.19 -0.91
CA LYS A 223 10.39 16.17 -2.32
C LYS A 223 11.52 16.46 -3.30
N ILE A 224 12.57 17.14 -2.86
CA ILE A 224 13.69 17.57 -3.67
C ILE A 224 14.83 16.56 -3.66
N LEU A 225 14.88 15.68 -2.66
CA LEU A 225 15.93 14.66 -2.59
C LEU A 225 15.80 13.65 -3.72
N GLY A 226 16.88 13.33 -4.38
CA GLY A 226 16.90 12.32 -5.45
C GLY A 226 17.88 12.61 -6.55
N LYS A 227 17.79 11.81 -7.61
CA LYS A 227 18.57 11.97 -8.83
C LYS A 227 17.71 12.61 -9.90
N TYR A 228 18.28 13.58 -10.61
CA TYR A 228 17.61 14.32 -11.67
C TYR A 228 18.53 14.47 -12.87
N ASN A 229 17.93 14.69 -14.02
CA ASN A 229 18.63 15.09 -15.23
C ASN A 229 18.25 16.55 -15.50
N ILE A 230 19.21 17.46 -15.34
CA ILE A 230 19.02 18.88 -15.62
C ILE A 230 19.40 19.18 -17.07
N SER A 231 18.49 19.81 -17.81
CA SER A 231 18.70 20.23 -19.19
C SER A 231 18.98 21.73 -19.23
N LEU A 232 20.12 22.10 -19.78
CA LEU A 232 20.60 23.45 -19.95
C LEU A 232 21.05 23.63 -21.40
N ASN A 233 20.46 24.57 -22.13
CA ASN A 233 20.84 24.88 -23.51
C ASN A 233 21.02 23.64 -24.43
N GLY A 234 20.08 22.66 -24.27
CA GLY A 234 20.11 21.41 -25.04
C GLY A 234 21.02 20.31 -24.50
N THR A 235 21.91 20.62 -23.55
CA THR A 235 22.81 19.65 -22.92
C THR A 235 22.24 19.19 -21.58
N THR A 236 22.30 17.86 -21.31
CA THR A 236 21.74 17.27 -20.11
C THR A 236 22.84 16.83 -19.15
N TYR A 237 22.71 17.23 -17.88
CA TYR A 237 23.65 16.91 -16.81
C TYR A 237 22.94 16.12 -15.70
N PRO A 238 23.46 14.96 -15.28
CA PRO A 238 22.93 14.26 -14.11
C PRO A 238 23.32 14.98 -12.82
N ILE A 239 22.32 15.21 -11.98
CA ILE A 239 22.49 15.79 -10.65
C ILE A 239 21.92 14.85 -9.58
N GLU A 240 22.48 14.90 -8.39
CA GLU A 240 21.98 14.20 -7.21
C GLU A 240 21.85 15.16 -6.04
N ILE A 241 20.68 15.23 -5.41
CA ILE A 241 20.40 16.07 -4.24
C ILE A 241 20.18 15.16 -3.03
N LYS A 242 20.95 15.40 -1.97
CA LYS A 242 20.93 14.64 -0.70
C LYS A 242 20.71 15.57 0.48
N SER A 243 20.26 15.02 1.60
CA SER A 243 20.23 15.72 2.88
C SER A 243 21.67 15.96 3.36
N GLY A 244 21.95 17.16 3.84
CA GLY A 244 23.23 17.51 4.46
C GLY A 244 23.27 17.16 5.95
N ASN A 245 24.36 17.49 6.63
CA ASN A 245 24.61 17.17 8.04
C ASN A 245 23.84 18.05 9.07
N GLY A 246 22.84 18.84 8.65
CA GLY A 246 22.02 19.69 9.52
C GLY A 246 20.54 19.63 9.14
N LYS A 247 19.66 19.93 10.10
CA LYS A 247 18.19 19.80 9.96
C LYS A 247 17.54 20.53 8.78
N LYS A 248 18.26 21.31 8.00
CA LYS A 248 17.72 22.09 6.84
C LYS A 248 18.75 22.34 5.73
N THR A 249 19.82 21.57 5.66
CA THR A 249 20.83 21.78 4.62
C THR A 249 20.71 20.71 3.54
N LEU A 250 20.63 21.15 2.29
CA LEU A 250 20.69 20.28 1.12
C LEU A 250 22.08 20.31 0.52
N LYS A 251 22.60 19.17 0.11
CA LYS A 251 23.84 19.05 -0.64
C LYS A 251 23.55 18.38 -1.96
N GLY A 252 24.11 18.94 -3.02
CA GLY A 252 23.97 18.36 -4.34
C GLY A 252 25.31 18.06 -4.97
N THR A 253 25.31 17.19 -5.97
CA THR A 253 26.42 16.92 -6.86
C THR A 253 25.94 16.95 -8.30
N LEU A 254 26.76 17.50 -9.20
CA LEU A 254 26.52 17.53 -10.63
C LEU A 254 27.67 16.81 -11.31
N ARG A 255 27.39 15.98 -12.32
CA ARG A 255 28.39 15.27 -13.11
C ARG A 255 28.41 15.81 -14.53
N TYR A 256 29.62 16.00 -15.08
CA TYR A 256 29.81 16.37 -16.48
C TYR A 256 31.13 15.82 -17.02
N LYS A 257 31.28 15.81 -18.34
CA LYS A 257 32.51 15.38 -19.02
C LYS A 257 33.40 16.61 -19.28
N LEU A 258 34.70 16.49 -18.99
CA LEU A 258 35.71 17.50 -19.30
C LEU A 258 36.00 17.54 -20.81
N LYS A 259 36.55 18.69 -21.27
CA LYS A 259 37.08 18.86 -22.64
C LYS A 259 38.20 17.88 -22.93
N SER A 260 38.11 17.25 -24.11
CA SER A 260 39.16 16.48 -24.83
C SER A 260 39.72 15.23 -24.10
N GLY A 261 39.37 14.08 -24.60
CA GLY A 261 40.18 12.83 -24.54
C GLY A 261 40.17 12.07 -23.20
N ILE A 262 39.68 12.64 -22.13
CA ILE A 262 39.58 11.98 -20.82
C ILE A 262 38.16 11.44 -20.62
N THR A 263 38.02 10.11 -20.51
CA THR A 263 36.75 9.43 -20.32
C THR A 263 36.19 9.54 -18.89
N ALA A 264 36.84 10.29 -18.00
CA ALA A 264 36.42 10.43 -16.61
C ALA A 264 35.33 11.52 -16.43
N ASP A 265 34.22 11.13 -15.83
CA ASP A 265 33.18 12.08 -15.38
C ASP A 265 33.70 12.90 -14.20
N THR A 266 33.63 14.22 -14.34
CA THR A 266 33.96 15.14 -13.24
C THR A 266 32.72 15.41 -12.40
N THR A 267 32.87 15.36 -11.08
CA THR A 267 31.78 15.66 -10.13
C THR A 267 32.09 16.98 -9.43
N VAL A 268 31.14 17.90 -9.46
CA VAL A 268 31.24 19.21 -8.77
C VAL A 268 30.15 19.35 -7.72
N ASN A 269 30.40 20.18 -6.71
CA ASN A 269 29.42 20.49 -5.70
C ASN A 269 28.29 21.34 -6.30
N LEU A 270 27.07 20.97 -6.02
CA LEU A 270 25.87 21.70 -6.34
C LEU A 270 25.31 22.29 -5.05
N TYR A 271 25.28 23.60 -4.94
CA TYR A 271 24.65 24.31 -3.84
C TYR A 271 23.16 24.41 -4.12
N VAL A 272 22.34 23.86 -3.20
CA VAL A 272 20.88 23.82 -3.33
C VAL A 272 20.26 24.65 -2.23
N PHE A 273 19.57 25.72 -2.60
CA PHE A 273 18.77 26.52 -1.70
C PHE A 273 17.30 26.32 -2.05
N HIS A 274 16.50 26.05 -1.04
CA HIS A 274 15.10 25.78 -1.22
C HIS A 274 14.26 26.54 -0.18
N ASN A 275 13.19 27.17 -0.63
CA ASN A 275 12.23 27.85 0.22
C ASN A 275 10.82 27.66 -0.36
N LYS A 276 10.00 26.88 0.33
CA LYS A 276 8.64 26.48 -0.13
C LYS A 276 8.68 25.84 -1.53
N ASN A 277 8.22 26.53 -2.54
CA ASN A 277 8.21 26.06 -3.93
C ASN A 277 9.36 26.60 -4.78
N ASP A 278 10.19 27.50 -4.24
CA ASP A 278 11.30 28.09 -4.96
C ASP A 278 12.57 27.28 -4.74
N ILE A 279 13.31 27.01 -5.81
CA ILE A 279 14.60 26.33 -5.77
C ILE A 279 15.66 27.18 -6.46
N THR A 280 16.82 27.26 -5.85
CA THR A 280 18.00 27.88 -6.45
C THR A 280 19.14 26.88 -6.47
N LEU A 281 19.72 26.66 -7.64
CA LEU A 281 20.85 25.77 -7.87
C LEU A 281 22.06 26.60 -8.30
N GLN A 282 23.20 26.43 -7.62
CA GLN A 282 24.44 27.09 -7.98
C GLN A 282 25.57 26.07 -8.06
N PHE A 283 26.37 26.16 -9.11
CA PHE A 283 27.53 25.29 -9.32
C PHE A 283 28.53 25.92 -10.26
N ASN A 284 29.79 25.49 -10.19
CA ASN A 284 30.82 25.86 -11.12
C ASN A 284 31.05 24.75 -12.14
N ILE A 285 31.07 25.08 -13.41
CA ILE A 285 31.30 24.12 -14.49
C ILE A 285 32.48 24.60 -15.33
N ASN A 286 33.30 23.65 -15.78
CA ASN A 286 34.42 23.92 -16.70
C ASN A 286 34.45 22.81 -17.74
N ASN A 287 33.63 22.98 -18.78
CA ASN A 287 33.59 22.05 -19.90
C ASN A 287 33.80 22.82 -21.24
N SER A 288 33.56 22.12 -22.35
CA SER A 288 33.77 22.72 -23.69
C SER A 288 32.85 23.88 -24.02
N GLU A 289 31.67 23.91 -23.38
CA GLU A 289 30.61 24.85 -23.71
C GLU A 289 30.46 25.95 -22.67
N LEU A 290 30.72 25.61 -21.38
CA LEU A 290 30.51 26.49 -20.25
C LEU A 290 31.75 26.52 -19.34
N ASN A 291 32.21 27.69 -18.99
CA ASN A 291 33.31 27.87 -18.06
C ASN A 291 33.00 28.99 -17.06
N GLY A 292 32.73 28.61 -15.80
CA GLY A 292 32.43 29.55 -14.71
C GLY A 292 31.24 29.16 -13.86
N SER A 293 30.67 30.13 -13.17
CA SER A 293 29.56 29.93 -12.26
C SER A 293 28.21 29.97 -12.97
N VAL A 294 27.38 28.99 -12.69
CA VAL A 294 25.99 28.89 -13.15
C VAL A 294 25.06 29.13 -11.97
N ALA A 295 24.06 29.99 -12.13
CA ALA A 295 23.05 30.28 -11.14
C ALA A 295 21.67 30.14 -11.74
N LEU A 296 20.91 29.11 -11.28
CA LEU A 296 19.62 28.77 -11.79
C LEU A 296 18.55 29.01 -10.71
N ARG A 297 17.47 29.68 -11.07
CA ARG A 297 16.31 29.90 -10.21
C ARG A 297 15.08 29.25 -10.85
N GLY A 298 14.24 28.62 -10.07
CA GLY A 298 13.05 27.97 -10.59
C GLY A 298 12.08 27.59 -9.51
N LYS A 299 11.05 26.92 -9.94
CA LYS A 299 10.00 26.38 -9.06
C LYS A 299 10.01 24.86 -9.07
N VAL A 300 9.68 24.31 -7.94
CA VAL A 300 9.44 22.87 -7.79
C VAL A 300 7.99 22.62 -8.22
N SER A 301 7.80 21.94 -9.35
CA SER A 301 6.48 21.46 -9.72
C SER A 301 6.12 20.27 -8.85
N SER A 302 5.09 20.42 -8.03
CA SER A 302 4.65 19.40 -7.07
C SER A 302 4.12 18.11 -7.72
N ARG A 303 3.87 18.12 -9.02
CA ARG A 303 3.19 17.00 -9.72
C ARG A 303 4.11 15.91 -10.24
N MET A 304 5.43 16.14 -10.47
CA MET A 304 6.26 15.13 -11.16
C MET A 304 7.73 15.10 -10.74
N GLY A 305 8.17 15.75 -9.66
CA GLY A 305 9.61 15.87 -9.39
C GLY A 305 10.33 16.60 -10.54
N VAL A 306 9.67 17.57 -11.15
CA VAL A 306 10.21 18.41 -12.19
C VAL A 306 10.50 19.77 -11.59
N PHE A 307 11.71 20.27 -11.81
CA PHE A 307 12.07 21.64 -11.54
C PHE A 307 12.15 22.37 -12.88
N GLU A 308 11.65 23.57 -12.93
CA GLU A 308 11.73 24.42 -14.13
C GLU A 308 11.94 25.88 -13.76
N GLY A 309 12.65 26.59 -14.59
CA GLY A 309 12.93 27.99 -14.33
C GLY A 309 13.87 28.62 -15.34
N GLU A 310 14.44 29.71 -14.92
CA GLU A 310 15.40 30.49 -15.71
C GLU A 310 16.70 30.65 -14.93
N GLY A 311 17.80 30.83 -15.63
CA GLY A 311 19.11 30.98 -15.01
C GLY A 311 20.11 31.71 -15.87
N LEU A 312 21.16 32.14 -15.21
CA LEU A 312 22.27 32.86 -15.81
C LEU A 312 23.45 31.91 -16.01
N LEU A 313 23.91 31.83 -17.24
CA LEU A 313 25.14 31.12 -17.61
C LEU A 313 26.39 31.99 -17.41
N PRO A 314 27.59 31.37 -17.36
CA PRO A 314 28.85 32.12 -17.17
C PRO A 314 29.15 33.14 -18.26
N ASN A 315 28.60 32.97 -19.45
CA ASN A 315 28.75 33.91 -20.59
C ASN A 315 27.75 35.09 -20.53
N GLY A 316 26.92 35.18 -19.49
CA GLY A 316 25.93 36.23 -19.32
C GLY A 316 24.57 35.95 -19.97
N ASP A 317 24.39 34.83 -20.63
CA ASP A 317 23.13 34.47 -21.28
C ASP A 317 22.11 33.95 -20.26
N TRP A 318 20.85 34.36 -20.43
CA TRP A 318 19.72 33.82 -19.72
C TRP A 318 19.16 32.60 -20.46
N VAL A 319 19.01 31.49 -19.74
CA VAL A 319 18.50 30.25 -20.31
C VAL A 319 17.35 29.71 -19.49
N LYS A 320 16.39 29.07 -20.18
CA LYS A 320 15.38 28.23 -19.53
C LYS A 320 15.99 26.89 -19.22
N TRP A 321 15.67 26.36 -18.07
CA TRP A 321 16.15 25.04 -17.65
C TRP A 321 15.03 24.20 -17.08
N THR A 322 15.18 22.89 -17.21
CA THR A 322 14.31 21.91 -16.61
C THR A 322 15.14 20.81 -15.97
N ALA A 323 14.72 20.32 -14.82
CA ALA A 323 15.31 19.12 -14.23
C ALA A 323 14.21 18.10 -13.98
N ILE A 324 14.36 16.92 -14.57
CA ILE A 324 13.39 15.83 -14.50
C ILE A 324 14.00 14.73 -13.64
N ARG A 325 13.21 14.19 -12.71
CA ARG A 325 13.66 13.08 -11.86
C ARG A 325 14.04 11.89 -12.73
N SER A 326 15.27 11.41 -12.61
CA SER A 326 15.67 10.20 -13.30
C SER A 326 15.05 9.01 -12.57
N ASN A 327 14.09 8.34 -13.20
CA ASN A 327 13.61 7.04 -12.74
C ASN A 327 14.76 6.05 -12.85
N SER A 328 15.56 5.91 -11.81
CA SER A 328 16.40 4.75 -11.66
C SER A 328 15.54 3.57 -11.22
N ALA A 329 14.69 3.09 -12.12
CA ALA A 329 14.22 1.71 -12.09
C ALA A 329 15.42 0.80 -12.37
N LYS A 330 16.36 0.74 -11.46
CA LYS A 330 17.15 -0.45 -11.20
C LYS A 330 16.46 -1.16 -10.05
N SER A 331 15.40 -1.89 -10.36
CA SER A 331 15.15 -3.14 -9.69
C SER A 331 16.48 -3.87 -9.70
N LYS A 332 17.14 -3.98 -8.56
CA LYS A 332 18.05 -5.08 -8.33
C LYS A 332 17.15 -6.30 -8.41
N GLU A 333 17.05 -6.90 -9.59
CA GLU A 333 16.76 -8.31 -9.71
C GLU A 333 17.80 -9.00 -8.82
N LYS A 334 17.43 -9.27 -7.60
CA LYS A 334 17.97 -10.40 -6.88
C LYS A 334 17.51 -11.58 -7.68
N LYS A 335 18.40 -12.09 -8.54
CA LYS A 335 18.32 -13.45 -9.06
C LYS A 335 18.34 -14.37 -7.82
N THR A 336 17.19 -14.61 -7.23
CA THR A 336 16.95 -15.81 -6.46
C THR A 336 16.75 -16.90 -7.49
N GLY A 337 17.86 -17.43 -7.98
CA GLY A 337 17.85 -18.67 -8.70
C GLY A 337 17.41 -19.77 -7.75
N PHE A 338 16.16 -20.12 -7.77
CA PHE A 338 15.67 -21.40 -7.28
C PHE A 338 16.17 -22.42 -8.32
N ILE A 339 17.25 -23.11 -7.97
CA ILE A 339 17.64 -24.34 -8.66
C ILE A 339 16.61 -25.37 -8.21
N VAL A 340 15.67 -25.71 -9.09
CA VAL A 340 14.86 -26.92 -8.96
C VAL A 340 15.84 -28.09 -9.11
N PRO A 341 15.98 -28.97 -8.11
CA PRO A 341 16.73 -30.20 -8.31
C PRO A 341 16.00 -31.03 -9.37
N ALA A 342 16.70 -31.45 -10.39
CA ALA A 342 16.19 -32.41 -11.38
C ALA A 342 15.72 -33.66 -10.64
N ASP A 343 14.52 -34.13 -10.96
CA ASP A 343 13.98 -35.43 -10.55
C ASP A 343 15.02 -36.51 -10.94
N THR A 344 15.67 -37.07 -9.94
CA THR A 344 16.31 -38.38 -10.10
C THR A 344 15.20 -39.40 -9.93
N ALA A 345 14.72 -39.88 -11.06
CA ALA A 345 13.95 -41.12 -11.14
C ALA A 345 14.70 -42.20 -10.35
N VAL A 346 14.10 -42.73 -9.31
CA VAL A 346 14.50 -44.00 -8.72
C VAL A 346 13.71 -45.08 -9.45
N GLU A 347 14.39 -45.75 -10.39
CA GLU A 347 13.97 -47.05 -10.88
C GLU A 347 14.15 -48.10 -9.77
N THR A 348 13.16 -48.98 -9.71
CA THR A 348 12.91 -50.25 -9.00
C THR A 348 12.17 -50.12 -7.69
#